data_6609030de77143db440bbe3d2007b716
#
_entry.id   6609030de77143db440bbe3d2007b716
#
_cell.length_a   1.000
_cell.length_b   1.000
_cell.length_c   1.000
_cell.angle_alpha   90.00
_cell.angle_beta   90.00
_cell.angle_gamma   90.00
#
_symmetry.space_group_name_H-M   'P 1'
#
loop_
_entity.id
_entity.type
_entity.pdbx_description
1 polymer ?
#
loop_
_entity_poly.entity_id
_entity_poly.type
_entity_poly.pdbx_seq_one_letter_code
_entity_poly.pdbx_strand_id
1 'polypeptide(L)'
;MANIDLLEPEHLYNYELKYKHHDNVVEYFANLVKKAGTDTKGNKLTCTKYYEEKAKLDGLLKKLGKLKALKILFIILCIIIAGIFLLIFVWKPRFKDITVRIHEQQVLCDELLNTAKAQMASLNALFEAAIPPKIMQTTTPLIQMDRIFDVKKYELLHEKYGLWDNSDEHTSTLDLQSGSILGNPFVVFKDKVQRTVQQRYDGTLTITYYKGYGKDRHLVTQTLHAYVEKPKPVYSKETYLVYGNEAADRLSFSRVPSELNKMNENDIERYVRHHEKDLQKLADKAMKKGGTYTPLGNTEFELFFNASNRDNEDQFRLLFTPLGQKSMLQIMKSKVGYGDDFRFIKKKGLNIISSVHSQGNKLWVDPEDFKGWDFEKVMNNFYAINDEYFRALFFDFAPLLAIPLYQQYKSHEYIYKNNVGSNVCPFEHEVLANKYGNNVFMPILGKTDLIIKTVLALRRNQQDKVKVTSHSFDTVNHVEYVTKMGGDGLPHSVPVHWVEYVPVEAENEISVGDLGIDDEIKFNSLGQNGVIYERGLVSTRSETLNVDINSLKSIMSKD
;
A
#
# COMPACT_ATOMS: atom_id res chain seq x y z
N MET A 1 -0.36 -34.23 -13.60
CA MET A 1 -0.23 -32.77 -13.48
C MET A 1 1.00 -32.35 -14.25
N ALA A 2 0.85 -31.53 -15.29
CA ALA A 2 2.01 -31.00 -16.01
C ALA A 2 2.86 -30.20 -15.01
N ASN A 3 4.15 -30.51 -14.94
CA ASN A 3 5.11 -29.69 -14.19
C ASN A 3 5.11 -28.30 -14.84
N ILE A 4 4.40 -27.36 -14.29
CA ILE A 4 4.52 -25.94 -14.68
C ILE A 4 5.88 -25.52 -14.18
N ASP A 5 6.83 -25.35 -15.11
CA ASP A 5 8.17 -24.87 -14.82
C ASP A 5 8.09 -23.34 -14.63
N LEU A 6 8.36 -22.86 -13.42
CA LEU A 6 8.34 -21.42 -13.10
C LEU A 6 9.65 -20.71 -13.47
N LEU A 7 10.58 -21.38 -14.13
CA LEU A 7 11.96 -20.94 -14.34
C LEU A 7 12.14 -19.70 -15.23
N GLU A 8 11.21 -19.42 -16.13
CA GLU A 8 11.22 -18.20 -16.95
C GLU A 8 9.96 -17.36 -16.64
N PRO A 9 9.87 -16.74 -15.46
CA PRO A 9 8.63 -16.17 -14.96
C PRO A 9 8.07 -15.04 -15.83
N GLU A 10 8.91 -14.23 -16.47
CA GLU A 10 8.45 -13.18 -17.38
C GLU A 10 7.78 -13.76 -18.63
N HIS A 11 8.40 -14.77 -19.25
CA HIS A 11 7.83 -15.47 -20.39
C HIS A 11 6.54 -16.20 -20.00
N LEU A 12 6.56 -16.95 -18.90
CA LEU A 12 5.41 -17.68 -18.38
C LEU A 12 4.21 -16.75 -18.11
N TYR A 13 4.44 -15.60 -17.50
CA TYR A 13 3.39 -14.61 -17.27
C TYR A 13 2.78 -14.12 -18.57
N ASN A 14 3.60 -13.70 -19.54
CA ASN A 14 3.15 -13.04 -20.76
C ASN A 14 2.39 -13.97 -21.70
N TYR A 15 2.79 -15.23 -21.79
CA TYR A 15 2.25 -16.19 -22.77
C TYR A 15 1.21 -17.15 -22.19
N GLU A 16 1.16 -17.33 -20.87
CA GLU A 16 0.27 -18.29 -20.24
C GLU A 16 -0.52 -17.73 -19.07
N LEU A 17 0.16 -17.30 -17.98
CA LEU A 17 -0.48 -17.04 -16.71
C LEU A 17 -1.43 -15.85 -16.74
N LYS A 18 -1.10 -14.80 -17.48
CA LYS A 18 -1.95 -13.61 -17.62
C LYS A 18 -3.33 -13.97 -18.19
N TYR A 19 -3.38 -14.78 -19.23
CA TYR A 19 -4.63 -15.18 -19.87
C TYR A 19 -5.39 -16.18 -19.00
N LYS A 20 -4.70 -17.20 -18.48
CA LYS A 20 -5.29 -18.17 -17.56
C LYS A 20 -5.86 -17.50 -16.31
N HIS A 21 -5.17 -16.49 -15.77
CA HIS A 21 -5.67 -15.74 -14.61
C HIS A 21 -6.95 -15.00 -14.97
N HIS A 22 -6.94 -14.25 -16.05
CA HIS A 22 -8.13 -13.53 -16.52
C HIS A 22 -9.34 -14.46 -16.72
N ASP A 23 -9.14 -15.63 -17.35
CA ASP A 23 -10.20 -16.63 -17.51
C ASP A 23 -10.73 -17.12 -16.15
N ASN A 24 -9.86 -17.38 -15.17
CA ASN A 24 -10.25 -17.75 -13.81
C ASN A 24 -11.02 -16.63 -13.11
N VAL A 25 -10.63 -15.35 -13.31
CA VAL A 25 -11.34 -14.18 -12.77
C VAL A 25 -12.76 -14.10 -13.35
N VAL A 26 -12.90 -14.25 -14.66
CA VAL A 26 -14.20 -14.24 -15.37
C VAL A 26 -15.09 -15.38 -14.86
N GLU A 27 -14.56 -16.60 -14.76
CA GLU A 27 -15.29 -17.77 -14.26
C GLU A 27 -15.71 -17.58 -12.81
N TYR A 28 -14.82 -17.10 -11.96
CA TYR A 28 -15.14 -16.85 -10.54
C TYR A 28 -16.26 -15.82 -10.39
N PHE A 29 -16.20 -14.70 -11.13
CA PHE A 29 -17.25 -13.69 -11.12
C PHE A 29 -18.59 -14.23 -11.62
N ALA A 30 -18.59 -15.02 -12.70
CA ALA A 30 -19.80 -15.66 -13.22
C ALA A 30 -20.45 -16.58 -12.17
N ASN A 31 -19.63 -17.32 -11.41
CA ASN A 31 -20.09 -18.16 -10.31
C ASN A 31 -20.70 -17.34 -9.15
N LEU A 32 -20.11 -16.19 -8.80
CA LEU A 32 -20.69 -15.25 -7.81
C LEU A 32 -22.04 -14.73 -8.27
N VAL A 33 -22.15 -14.27 -9.54
CA VAL A 33 -23.41 -13.76 -10.11
C VAL A 33 -24.51 -14.85 -10.08
N LYS A 34 -24.15 -16.08 -10.44
CA LYS A 34 -25.06 -17.22 -10.39
C LYS A 34 -25.53 -17.52 -8.94
N LYS A 35 -24.58 -17.52 -8.00
CA LYS A 35 -24.88 -17.75 -6.56
C LYS A 35 -25.77 -16.64 -5.99
N ALA A 36 -25.53 -15.39 -6.38
CA ALA A 36 -26.32 -14.23 -5.96
C ALA A 36 -27.73 -14.19 -6.55
N GLY A 37 -27.98 -14.87 -7.67
CA GLY A 37 -29.23 -14.78 -8.43
C GLY A 37 -29.54 -13.37 -8.94
N THR A 38 -28.51 -12.58 -9.24
CA THR A 38 -28.65 -11.16 -9.62
C THR A 38 -29.29 -11.02 -11.01
N ASP A 39 -30.34 -10.20 -11.12
CA ASP A 39 -30.93 -9.83 -12.42
C ASP A 39 -30.05 -8.81 -13.14
N THR A 40 -29.05 -9.29 -13.87
CA THR A 40 -28.10 -8.46 -14.62
C THR A 40 -28.75 -7.66 -15.74
N LYS A 41 -29.78 -8.22 -16.40
CA LYS A 41 -30.51 -7.53 -17.49
C LYS A 41 -31.38 -6.41 -16.94
N GLY A 42 -32.10 -6.68 -15.85
CA GLY A 42 -32.90 -5.66 -15.15
C GLY A 42 -32.04 -4.52 -14.64
N ASN A 43 -30.89 -4.82 -14.01
CA ASN A 43 -29.95 -3.80 -13.55
C ASN A 43 -29.42 -2.93 -14.70
N LYS A 44 -28.99 -3.54 -15.82
CA LYS A 44 -28.52 -2.80 -16.99
C LYS A 44 -29.57 -1.82 -17.53
N LEU A 45 -30.84 -2.26 -17.61
CA LEU A 45 -31.95 -1.40 -18.04
C LEU A 45 -32.19 -0.25 -17.05
N THR A 46 -32.17 -0.53 -15.75
CA THR A 46 -32.31 0.50 -14.70
C THR A 46 -31.18 1.52 -14.75
N CYS A 47 -29.93 1.06 -14.90
CA CYS A 47 -28.75 1.93 -15.04
C CYS A 47 -28.83 2.81 -16.29
N THR A 48 -29.22 2.25 -17.44
CA THR A 48 -29.42 3.04 -18.66
C THR A 48 -30.43 4.18 -18.44
N LYS A 49 -31.58 3.86 -17.89
CA LYS A 49 -32.60 4.88 -17.54
C LYS A 49 -32.05 5.92 -16.57
N TYR A 50 -31.32 5.49 -15.53
CA TYR A 50 -30.71 6.42 -14.59
C TYR A 50 -29.76 7.40 -15.27
N TYR A 51 -28.88 6.94 -16.17
CA TYR A 51 -27.95 7.83 -16.89
C TYR A 51 -28.67 8.79 -17.83
N GLU A 52 -29.74 8.35 -18.50
CA GLU A 52 -30.59 9.22 -19.33
C GLU A 52 -31.25 10.33 -18.50
N GLU A 53 -31.86 9.95 -17.37
CA GLU A 53 -32.53 10.93 -16.49
C GLU A 53 -31.53 11.84 -15.78
N LYS A 54 -30.35 11.31 -15.42
CA LYS A 54 -29.24 12.11 -14.87
C LYS A 54 -28.74 13.16 -15.87
N ALA A 55 -28.63 12.82 -17.16
CA ALA A 55 -28.26 13.77 -18.20
C ALA A 55 -29.29 14.90 -18.35
N LYS A 56 -30.60 14.58 -18.22
CA LYS A 56 -31.68 15.60 -18.20
C LYS A 56 -31.53 16.50 -16.97
N LEU A 57 -31.30 15.95 -15.81
CA LEU A 57 -31.06 16.70 -14.55
C LEU A 57 -29.87 17.64 -14.68
N ASP A 58 -28.74 17.19 -15.23
CA ASP A 58 -27.54 18.00 -15.44
C ASP A 58 -27.82 19.14 -16.45
N GLY A 59 -28.67 18.89 -17.46
CA GLY A 59 -29.16 19.89 -18.37
C GLY A 59 -29.99 20.99 -17.68
N LEU A 60 -30.86 20.58 -16.74
CA LEU A 60 -31.67 21.53 -15.96
C LEU A 60 -30.79 22.33 -14.97
N LEU A 61 -29.81 21.70 -14.32
CA LEU A 61 -28.88 22.40 -13.44
C LEU A 61 -28.03 23.45 -14.19
N LYS A 62 -27.59 23.13 -15.40
CA LYS A 62 -26.92 24.11 -16.27
C LYS A 62 -27.84 25.31 -16.63
N LYS A 63 -29.14 25.04 -16.91
CA LYS A 63 -30.13 26.12 -17.15
C LYS A 63 -30.35 26.96 -15.90
N LEU A 64 -30.42 26.34 -14.71
CA LEU A 64 -30.52 27.05 -13.44
C LEU A 64 -29.30 27.94 -13.18
N GLY A 65 -28.07 27.46 -13.50
CA GLY A 65 -26.84 28.25 -13.42
C GLY A 65 -26.92 29.52 -14.30
N LYS A 66 -27.38 29.38 -15.55
CA LYS A 66 -27.59 30.52 -16.48
C LYS A 66 -28.63 31.50 -15.93
N LEU A 67 -29.74 31.01 -15.34
CA LEU A 67 -30.76 31.88 -14.73
C LEU A 67 -30.22 32.61 -13.49
N LYS A 68 -29.37 32.00 -12.68
CA LYS A 68 -28.72 32.66 -11.55
C LYS A 68 -27.79 33.79 -12.03
N ALA A 69 -27.02 33.56 -13.09
CA ALA A 69 -26.21 34.61 -13.73
C ALA A 69 -27.06 35.76 -14.28
N LEU A 70 -28.19 35.44 -14.94
CA LEU A 70 -29.14 36.42 -15.45
C LEU A 70 -29.77 37.27 -14.34
N LYS A 71 -29.98 36.67 -13.14
CA LYS A 71 -30.44 37.42 -11.95
C LYS A 71 -29.48 38.53 -11.58
N ILE A 72 -28.20 38.28 -11.58
CA ILE A 72 -27.16 39.27 -11.26
C ILE A 72 -27.22 40.43 -12.27
N LEU A 73 -27.37 40.10 -13.56
CA LEU A 73 -27.54 41.12 -14.62
C LEU A 73 -28.78 41.96 -14.39
N PHE A 74 -29.93 41.37 -14.05
CA PHE A 74 -31.18 42.08 -13.76
C PHE A 74 -31.09 42.94 -12.50
N ILE A 75 -30.35 42.50 -11.47
CA ILE A 75 -30.07 43.32 -10.28
C ILE A 75 -29.25 44.57 -10.64
N ILE A 76 -28.26 44.44 -11.49
CA ILE A 76 -27.48 45.58 -12.00
C ILE A 76 -28.39 46.55 -12.78
N LEU A 77 -29.32 46.02 -13.58
CA LEU A 77 -30.33 46.81 -14.34
C LEU A 77 -31.44 47.40 -13.46
N CYS A 78 -31.55 47.02 -12.18
CA CYS A 78 -32.55 47.59 -11.24
C CYS A 78 -32.29 49.07 -10.89
N ILE A 79 -31.14 49.63 -11.25
CA ILE A 79 -30.88 51.07 -11.25
C ILE A 79 -31.88 51.81 -12.18
N ILE A 80 -32.43 51.10 -13.16
CA ILE A 80 -33.52 51.56 -14.04
C ILE A 80 -34.75 50.70 -13.69
N ILE A 81 -35.89 51.28 -13.37
CA ILE A 81 -37.14 50.64 -12.91
C ILE A 81 -37.53 49.39 -13.74
N ALA A 82 -37.15 49.31 -15.00
CA ALA A 82 -37.33 48.15 -15.89
C ALA A 82 -36.70 46.84 -15.36
N GLY A 83 -35.59 46.89 -14.59
CA GLY A 83 -34.94 45.72 -14.03
C GLY A 83 -35.82 45.01 -12.98
N ILE A 84 -36.58 45.73 -12.17
CA ILE A 84 -37.49 45.18 -11.16
C ILE A 84 -38.63 44.41 -11.86
N PHE A 85 -39.17 44.91 -12.92
CA PHE A 85 -40.22 44.26 -13.73
C PHE A 85 -39.72 42.92 -14.29
N LEU A 86 -38.49 42.88 -14.83
CA LEU A 86 -37.86 41.68 -15.38
C LEU A 86 -37.60 40.62 -14.28
N LEU A 87 -37.21 41.04 -13.07
CA LEU A 87 -37.02 40.12 -11.93
C LEU A 87 -38.33 39.48 -11.49
N ILE A 88 -39.43 40.25 -11.38
CA ILE A 88 -40.70 39.74 -10.86
C ILE A 88 -41.45 38.91 -11.91
N PHE A 89 -41.57 39.40 -13.14
CA PHE A 89 -42.44 38.80 -14.17
C PHE A 89 -41.72 37.79 -15.09
N VAL A 90 -40.41 37.88 -15.25
CA VAL A 90 -39.65 36.97 -16.15
C VAL A 90 -38.78 36.00 -15.40
N TRP A 91 -37.98 36.47 -14.42
CA TRP A 91 -37.02 35.60 -13.73
C TRP A 91 -37.69 34.72 -12.68
N LYS A 92 -38.51 35.29 -11.81
CA LYS A 92 -39.13 34.57 -10.68
C LYS A 92 -39.99 33.35 -11.08
N PRO A 93 -40.88 33.43 -12.09
CA PRO A 93 -41.66 32.26 -12.53
C PRO A 93 -40.80 31.21 -13.20
N ARG A 94 -39.82 31.59 -14.03
CA ARG A 94 -38.89 30.64 -14.67
C ARG A 94 -37.99 29.93 -13.65
N PHE A 95 -37.54 30.65 -12.64
CA PHE A 95 -36.74 30.07 -11.56
C PHE A 95 -37.55 29.05 -10.78
N LYS A 96 -38.82 29.36 -10.42
CA LYS A 96 -39.72 28.44 -9.72
C LYS A 96 -39.99 27.19 -10.56
N ASP A 97 -40.34 27.34 -11.85
CA ASP A 97 -40.58 26.21 -12.75
C ASP A 97 -39.37 25.29 -12.89
N ILE A 98 -38.18 25.82 -13.12
CA ILE A 98 -36.96 25.02 -13.23
C ILE A 98 -36.62 24.35 -11.91
N THR A 99 -36.85 25.01 -10.76
CA THR A 99 -36.56 24.43 -9.45
C THR A 99 -37.50 23.23 -9.15
N VAL A 100 -38.77 23.31 -9.50
CA VAL A 100 -39.74 22.22 -9.38
C VAL A 100 -39.30 21.05 -10.27
N ARG A 101 -39.00 21.28 -11.53
CA ARG A 101 -38.54 20.23 -12.45
C ARG A 101 -37.23 19.57 -12.01
N ILE A 102 -36.31 20.33 -11.44
CA ILE A 102 -35.08 19.77 -10.87
C ILE A 102 -35.41 18.83 -9.71
N HIS A 103 -36.32 19.23 -8.83
CA HIS A 103 -36.71 18.40 -7.71
C HIS A 103 -37.40 17.09 -8.16
N GLU A 104 -38.37 17.17 -9.07
CA GLU A 104 -39.01 15.99 -9.67
C GLU A 104 -37.99 15.05 -10.32
N GLN A 105 -37.06 15.63 -11.09
CA GLN A 105 -36.01 14.86 -11.77
C GLN A 105 -35.01 14.23 -10.79
N GLN A 106 -34.71 14.92 -9.68
CA GLN A 106 -33.85 14.36 -8.60
C GLN A 106 -34.53 13.16 -7.95
N VAL A 107 -35.83 13.28 -7.58
CA VAL A 107 -36.58 12.17 -6.99
C VAL A 107 -36.57 10.95 -7.91
N LEU A 108 -36.81 11.14 -9.21
CA LEU A 108 -36.77 10.04 -10.18
C LEU A 108 -35.38 9.40 -10.28
N CYS A 109 -34.31 10.21 -10.30
CA CYS A 109 -32.94 9.70 -10.28
C CYS A 109 -32.65 8.90 -9.00
N ASP A 110 -33.09 9.39 -7.84
CA ASP A 110 -32.88 8.72 -6.55
C ASP A 110 -33.65 7.39 -6.47
N GLU A 111 -34.87 7.32 -6.98
CA GLU A 111 -35.65 6.08 -7.09
C GLU A 111 -34.95 5.03 -7.97
N LEU A 112 -34.49 5.44 -9.16
CA LEU A 112 -33.76 4.56 -10.06
C LEU A 112 -32.44 4.08 -9.44
N LEU A 113 -31.71 4.97 -8.78
CA LEU A 113 -30.47 4.62 -8.08
C LEU A 113 -30.72 3.62 -6.94
N ASN A 114 -31.76 3.84 -6.14
CA ASN A 114 -32.13 2.92 -5.05
C ASN A 114 -32.56 1.56 -5.58
N THR A 115 -33.29 1.53 -6.70
CA THR A 115 -33.67 0.30 -7.40
C THR A 115 -32.42 -0.45 -7.88
N ALA A 116 -31.45 0.25 -8.52
CA ALA A 116 -30.22 -0.34 -8.97
C ALA A 116 -29.36 -0.90 -7.80
N LYS A 117 -29.30 -0.16 -6.68
CA LYS A 117 -28.64 -0.64 -5.44
C LYS A 117 -29.29 -1.91 -4.89
N ALA A 118 -30.62 -1.95 -4.84
CA ALA A 118 -31.36 -3.13 -4.38
C ALA A 118 -31.13 -4.36 -5.26
N GLN A 119 -31.07 -4.18 -6.60
CA GLN A 119 -30.77 -5.24 -7.55
C GLN A 119 -29.36 -5.82 -7.37
N MET A 120 -28.38 -5.02 -6.91
CA MET A 120 -26.99 -5.43 -6.71
C MET A 120 -26.71 -5.92 -5.29
N ALA A 121 -27.64 -5.80 -4.34
CA ALA A 121 -27.40 -6.06 -2.93
C ALA A 121 -26.92 -7.50 -2.66
N SER A 122 -27.54 -8.50 -3.31
CA SER A 122 -27.17 -9.92 -3.15
C SER A 122 -25.76 -10.24 -3.67
N LEU A 123 -25.36 -9.64 -4.79
CA LEU A 123 -24.00 -9.80 -5.33
C LEU A 123 -22.98 -9.10 -4.45
N ASN A 124 -23.27 -7.86 -4.04
CA ASN A 124 -22.40 -7.07 -3.17
C ASN A 124 -22.12 -7.77 -1.82
N ALA A 125 -23.08 -8.53 -1.31
CA ALA A 125 -22.92 -9.29 -0.07
C ALA A 125 -21.97 -10.51 -0.19
N LEU A 126 -21.63 -10.95 -1.41
CA LEU A 126 -20.74 -12.08 -1.64
C LEU A 126 -19.27 -11.68 -1.85
N PHE A 127 -18.94 -10.39 -1.90
CA PHE A 127 -17.57 -9.96 -2.03
C PHE A 127 -16.82 -10.08 -0.70
N GLU A 128 -15.65 -10.72 -0.75
CA GLU A 128 -14.75 -10.98 0.36
C GLU A 128 -13.33 -10.51 0.05
N ALA A 129 -12.57 -10.14 1.06
CA ALA A 129 -11.16 -9.76 0.93
C ALA A 129 -10.27 -10.91 0.41
N ALA A 130 -10.66 -12.16 0.66
CA ALA A 130 -9.92 -13.35 0.25
C ALA A 130 -10.06 -13.73 -1.24
N ILE A 131 -10.88 -13.03 -2.03
CA ILE A 131 -11.12 -13.35 -3.45
C ILE A 131 -9.84 -13.33 -4.28
N PRO A 132 -9.03 -12.24 -4.29
CA PRO A 132 -7.83 -12.19 -5.12
C PRO A 132 -6.80 -13.28 -4.79
N PRO A 133 -6.44 -13.55 -3.51
CA PRO A 133 -5.57 -14.68 -3.16
C PRO A 133 -6.11 -16.04 -3.62
N LYS A 134 -7.43 -16.30 -3.50
CA LYS A 134 -8.06 -17.55 -3.94
C LYS A 134 -7.91 -17.75 -5.45
N ILE A 135 -8.20 -16.71 -6.25
CA ILE A 135 -8.08 -16.78 -7.72
C ILE A 135 -6.61 -16.94 -8.12
N MET A 136 -5.69 -16.22 -7.48
CA MET A 136 -4.25 -16.38 -7.72
C MET A 136 -3.79 -17.81 -7.43
N GLN A 137 -4.19 -18.42 -6.35
CA GLN A 137 -3.85 -19.81 -6.00
C GLN A 137 -4.41 -20.82 -7.01
N THR A 138 -5.61 -20.56 -7.56
CA THR A 138 -6.18 -21.38 -8.66
C THR A 138 -5.32 -21.26 -9.93
N THR A 139 -4.81 -20.07 -10.22
CA THR A 139 -3.97 -19.82 -11.40
C THR A 139 -2.59 -20.46 -11.25
N THR A 140 -1.97 -20.30 -10.08
CA THR A 140 -0.62 -20.78 -9.75
C THR A 140 -0.63 -21.65 -8.49
N PRO A 141 -1.00 -22.94 -8.58
CA PRO A 141 -1.13 -23.81 -7.41
C PRO A 141 0.17 -24.05 -6.62
N LEU A 142 1.33 -23.77 -7.23
CA LEU A 142 2.64 -23.87 -6.59
C LEU A 142 2.94 -22.70 -5.63
N ILE A 143 2.15 -21.63 -5.73
CA ILE A 143 2.16 -20.49 -4.81
C ILE A 143 0.91 -20.58 -3.95
N GLN A 144 1.08 -20.94 -2.69
CA GLN A 144 -0.02 -21.08 -1.74
C GLN A 144 -0.10 -19.83 -0.87
N MET A 145 -1.30 -19.29 -0.71
CA MET A 145 -1.60 -18.14 0.14
C MET A 145 -2.25 -18.61 1.43
N ASP A 146 -1.77 -18.15 2.57
CA ASP A 146 -2.39 -18.44 3.86
C ASP A 146 -3.51 -17.45 4.15
N ARG A 147 -4.46 -17.87 4.96
CA ARG A 147 -5.48 -17.00 5.53
C ARG A 147 -4.89 -16.03 6.54
N ILE A 148 -4.03 -16.53 7.43
CA ILE A 148 -3.34 -15.79 8.48
C ILE A 148 -1.87 -16.20 8.52
N PHE A 149 -1.01 -15.33 9.04
CA PHE A 149 0.37 -15.67 9.35
C PHE A 149 0.41 -16.46 10.66
N ASP A 150 0.57 -17.78 10.53
CA ASP A 150 0.62 -18.70 11.66
C ASP A 150 1.95 -18.57 12.43
N VAL A 151 1.89 -18.73 13.75
CA VAL A 151 3.07 -18.64 14.62
C VAL A 151 4.17 -19.65 14.26
N LYS A 152 3.84 -20.84 13.78
CA LYS A 152 4.83 -21.86 13.40
C LYS A 152 5.61 -21.46 12.15
N LYS A 153 4.94 -20.82 11.19
CA LYS A 153 5.61 -20.27 10.01
C LYS A 153 6.49 -19.08 10.40
N TYR A 154 6.03 -18.25 11.33
CA TYR A 154 6.85 -17.19 11.91
C TYR A 154 8.09 -17.76 12.63
N GLU A 155 7.93 -18.74 13.50
CA GLU A 155 9.04 -19.40 14.22
C GLU A 155 10.05 -20.01 13.24
N LEU A 156 9.58 -20.69 12.19
CA LEU A 156 10.46 -21.22 11.14
C LEU A 156 11.25 -20.10 10.44
N LEU A 157 10.59 -19.01 10.04
CA LEU A 157 11.27 -17.87 9.42
C LEU A 157 12.23 -17.17 10.37
N HIS A 158 11.85 -17.03 11.65
CA HIS A 158 12.66 -16.39 12.68
C HIS A 158 13.87 -17.24 13.08
N GLU A 159 13.66 -18.46 13.52
CA GLU A 159 14.72 -19.32 14.09
C GLU A 159 15.69 -19.83 13.03
N LYS A 160 15.15 -20.24 11.86
CA LYS A 160 15.97 -20.86 10.82
C LYS A 160 16.55 -19.87 9.82
N TYR A 161 15.77 -18.84 9.45
CA TYR A 161 16.15 -17.92 8.39
C TYR A 161 16.53 -16.52 8.89
N GLY A 162 16.26 -16.21 10.16
CA GLY A 162 16.65 -14.94 10.78
C GLY A 162 15.70 -13.78 10.46
N LEU A 163 14.40 -14.06 10.29
CA LEU A 163 13.37 -13.03 10.29
C LEU A 163 13.43 -12.29 11.63
N TRP A 164 13.33 -10.96 11.60
CA TRP A 164 13.26 -10.13 12.80
C TRP A 164 11.95 -10.34 13.56
N ASP A 165 11.92 -9.92 14.79
CA ASP A 165 10.70 -9.82 15.60
C ASP A 165 10.00 -8.46 15.38
N ASN A 166 8.85 -8.25 16.02
CA ASN A 166 8.11 -7.00 15.94
C ASN A 166 8.49 -5.97 17.02
N SER A 167 9.71 -6.02 17.55
CA SER A 167 10.15 -5.15 18.66
C SER A 167 10.59 -3.75 18.25
N ASP A 168 10.85 -3.50 16.96
CA ASP A 168 11.32 -2.19 16.48
C ASP A 168 10.22 -1.12 16.64
N GLU A 169 10.46 -0.17 17.57
CA GLU A 169 9.55 0.92 17.92
C GLU A 169 9.37 1.98 16.80
N HIS A 170 10.17 1.89 15.73
CA HIS A 170 10.08 2.78 14.58
C HIS A 170 9.27 2.18 13.42
N THR A 171 8.81 0.95 13.55
CA THR A 171 8.02 0.26 12.54
C THR A 171 6.71 -0.28 13.09
N SER A 172 5.66 -0.29 12.27
CA SER A 172 4.35 -0.83 12.61
C SER A 172 3.75 -1.53 11.42
N THR A 173 3.43 -2.83 11.55
CA THR A 173 2.86 -3.63 10.47
C THR A 173 1.39 -3.26 10.25
N LEU A 174 1.12 -2.65 9.09
CA LEU A 174 -0.22 -2.22 8.69
C LEU A 174 -1.02 -3.37 8.08
N ASP A 175 -0.32 -4.25 7.37
CA ASP A 175 -0.93 -5.37 6.65
C ASP A 175 0.13 -6.42 6.31
N LEU A 176 -0.28 -7.66 6.12
CA LEU A 176 0.61 -8.74 5.71
C LEU A 176 -0.12 -9.85 4.95
N GLN A 177 0.62 -10.59 4.11
CA GLN A 177 0.17 -11.80 3.44
C GLN A 177 1.26 -12.86 3.52
N SER A 178 1.00 -13.94 4.21
CA SER A 178 1.92 -15.10 4.23
C SER A 178 1.51 -16.19 3.23
N GLY A 179 2.44 -17.10 2.99
CA GLY A 179 2.21 -18.21 2.09
C GLY A 179 3.43 -19.11 1.95
N SER A 180 3.44 -19.90 0.87
CA SER A 180 4.60 -20.69 0.47
C SER A 180 4.74 -20.78 -1.05
N ILE A 181 5.98 -20.75 -1.53
CA ILE A 181 6.33 -21.03 -2.93
C ILE A 181 7.00 -22.40 -2.94
N LEU A 182 6.38 -23.39 -3.61
CA LEU A 182 6.89 -24.77 -3.61
C LEU A 182 7.17 -25.31 -2.21
N GLY A 183 6.38 -24.92 -1.22
CA GLY A 183 6.54 -25.28 0.18
C GLY A 183 7.61 -24.49 0.97
N ASN A 184 8.34 -23.58 0.34
CA ASN A 184 9.23 -22.66 1.05
C ASN A 184 8.46 -21.44 1.55
N PRO A 185 8.62 -21.03 2.82
CA PRO A 185 7.78 -20.00 3.42
C PRO A 185 8.10 -18.60 2.92
N PHE A 186 7.06 -17.79 2.75
CA PHE A 186 7.20 -16.35 2.52
C PHE A 186 6.19 -15.55 3.34
N VAL A 187 6.48 -14.27 3.49
CA VAL A 187 5.54 -13.26 3.97
C VAL A 187 5.80 -11.93 3.26
N VAL A 188 4.74 -11.28 2.79
CA VAL A 188 4.77 -9.91 2.30
C VAL A 188 4.28 -9.02 3.41
N PHE A 189 5.10 -8.05 3.81
CA PHE A 189 4.77 -7.05 4.80
C PHE A 189 4.42 -5.72 4.15
N LYS A 190 3.52 -4.99 4.77
CA LYS A 190 3.27 -3.59 4.52
C LYS A 190 3.39 -2.83 5.83
N ASP A 191 4.53 -2.18 6.01
CA ASP A 191 4.87 -1.51 7.25
C ASP A 191 4.72 0.01 7.13
N LYS A 192 4.35 0.64 8.23
CA LYS A 192 4.53 2.07 8.47
C LYS A 192 5.88 2.24 9.16
N VAL A 193 6.74 3.06 8.59
CA VAL A 193 8.09 3.31 9.10
C VAL A 193 8.23 4.77 9.48
N GLN A 194 8.64 5.03 10.71
CA GLN A 194 8.99 6.36 11.19
C GLN A 194 10.50 6.55 11.04
N ARG A 195 10.89 7.68 10.43
CA ARG A 195 12.28 8.11 10.33
C ARG A 195 12.42 9.52 10.83
N THR A 196 13.60 9.86 11.36
CA THR A 196 13.91 11.22 11.73
C THR A 196 14.76 11.87 10.63
N VAL A 197 14.30 13.01 10.10
CA VAL A 197 15.01 13.81 9.10
C VAL A 197 15.37 15.17 9.67
N GLN A 198 16.43 15.79 9.16
CA GLN A 198 16.74 17.18 9.48
C GLN A 198 15.87 18.10 8.64
N GLN A 199 14.96 18.81 9.30
CA GLN A 199 14.09 19.81 8.68
C GLN A 199 14.71 21.19 8.81
N ARG A 200 14.86 21.90 7.70
CA ARG A 200 15.29 23.29 7.68
C ARG A 200 14.10 24.21 7.94
N TYR A 201 14.31 25.15 8.86
CA TYR A 201 13.38 26.24 9.20
C TYR A 201 14.07 27.55 8.88
N ASP A 202 13.44 28.38 8.06
CA ASP A 202 13.96 29.66 7.62
C ASP A 202 13.31 30.81 8.39
N GLY A 203 14.10 31.83 8.70
CA GLY A 203 13.66 33.08 9.32
C GLY A 203 14.17 34.30 8.54
N THR A 204 13.45 35.39 8.63
CA THR A 204 13.83 36.64 7.97
C THR A 204 13.69 37.82 8.93
N LEU A 205 14.57 38.81 8.79
CA LEU A 205 14.52 40.09 9.47
C LEU A 205 14.80 41.20 8.48
N THR A 206 13.87 42.12 8.32
CA THR A 206 14.10 43.32 7.50
C THR A 206 14.63 44.46 8.35
N ILE A 207 15.81 44.97 7.96
CA ILE A 207 16.47 46.11 8.58
C ILE A 207 16.51 47.27 7.62
N THR A 208 16.51 48.47 8.15
CA THR A 208 16.60 49.71 7.37
C THR A 208 17.71 50.58 7.97
N TYR A 209 18.66 50.97 7.14
CA TYR A 209 19.83 51.76 7.58
C TYR A 209 20.23 52.79 6.52
N TYR A 210 20.98 53.81 6.94
CA TYR A 210 21.52 54.80 6.04
C TYR A 210 22.89 54.36 5.48
N LYS A 211 23.03 54.39 4.15
CA LYS A 211 24.30 54.13 3.46
C LYS A 211 24.78 55.38 2.75
N GLY A 212 26.12 55.62 2.72
CA GLY A 212 26.75 56.78 2.11
C GLY A 212 27.06 57.90 3.11
N TYR A 213 27.79 58.93 2.66
CA TYR A 213 28.23 60.07 3.45
C TYR A 213 27.76 61.39 2.83
N GLY A 214 27.49 62.38 3.66
CA GLY A 214 27.12 63.74 3.22
C GLY A 214 25.83 63.77 2.36
N LYS A 215 25.92 64.35 1.16
CA LYS A 215 24.78 64.47 0.24
C LYS A 215 24.35 63.17 -0.42
N ASP A 216 25.20 62.15 -0.42
CA ASP A 216 24.92 60.82 -1.01
C ASP A 216 24.31 59.81 -0.01
N ARG A 217 23.94 60.30 1.17
CA ARG A 217 23.31 59.49 2.21
C ARG A 217 21.87 59.13 1.80
N HIS A 218 21.61 57.83 1.59
CA HIS A 218 20.29 57.30 1.22
C HIS A 218 19.88 56.15 2.12
N LEU A 219 18.59 55.96 2.28
CA LEU A 219 18.00 54.88 3.07
C LEU A 219 18.03 53.58 2.28
N VAL A 220 18.58 52.52 2.87
CA VAL A 220 18.62 51.17 2.29
C VAL A 220 17.82 50.22 3.19
N THR A 221 16.95 49.43 2.57
CA THR A 221 16.25 48.33 3.23
C THR A 221 16.86 47.01 2.77
N GLN A 222 17.22 46.18 3.76
CA GLN A 222 17.84 44.88 3.53
C GLN A 222 17.07 43.81 4.33
N THR A 223 16.77 42.66 3.68
CA THR A 223 16.23 41.48 4.37
C THR A 223 17.36 40.52 4.68
N LEU A 224 17.58 40.25 5.96
CA LEU A 224 18.50 39.23 6.45
C LEU A 224 17.79 37.90 6.52
N HIS A 225 18.47 36.83 6.10
CA HIS A 225 17.98 35.46 6.12
C HIS A 225 18.83 34.61 7.05
N ALA A 226 18.16 33.80 7.88
CA ALA A 226 18.80 32.81 8.72
C ALA A 226 18.02 31.49 8.66
N TYR A 227 18.66 30.40 9.03
CA TYR A 227 18.00 29.11 9.17
C TYR A 227 18.59 28.31 10.31
N VAL A 228 17.80 27.35 10.80
CA VAL A 228 18.22 26.29 11.72
C VAL A 228 17.75 24.95 11.17
N GLU A 229 18.47 23.89 11.49
CA GLU A 229 18.08 22.51 11.13
C GLU A 229 17.73 21.77 12.43
N LYS A 230 16.56 21.16 12.47
CA LYS A 230 16.05 20.44 13.65
C LYS A 230 15.47 19.08 13.22
N PRO A 231 15.52 18.07 14.10
CA PRO A 231 14.96 16.76 13.84
C PRO A 231 13.43 16.83 13.71
N LYS A 232 12.91 16.13 12.68
CA LYS A 232 11.47 15.99 12.42
C LYS A 232 11.13 14.53 12.12
N PRO A 233 10.15 13.92 12.81
CA PRO A 233 9.65 12.61 12.44
C PRO A 233 8.88 12.68 11.11
N VAL A 234 9.16 11.74 10.21
CA VAL A 234 8.45 11.54 8.95
C VAL A 234 8.02 10.08 8.86
N TYR A 235 6.87 9.84 8.26
CA TYR A 235 6.28 8.51 8.15
C TYR A 235 6.18 8.11 6.68
N SER A 236 6.58 6.88 6.37
CA SER A 236 6.43 6.28 5.05
C SER A 236 5.77 4.91 5.18
N LYS A 237 5.16 4.44 4.10
CA LYS A 237 4.69 3.06 4.00
C LYS A 237 5.63 2.30 3.09
N GLU A 238 6.05 1.11 3.51
CA GLU A 238 6.98 0.27 2.79
C GLU A 238 6.40 -1.13 2.63
N THR A 239 6.37 -1.63 1.40
CA THR A 239 5.95 -3.01 1.09
C THR A 239 7.16 -3.79 0.63
N TYR A 240 7.34 -4.99 1.18
CA TYR A 240 8.44 -5.88 0.82
C TYR A 240 8.07 -7.35 1.09
N LEU A 241 8.60 -8.22 0.25
CA LEU A 241 8.48 -9.67 0.35
C LEU A 241 9.69 -10.23 1.09
N VAL A 242 9.44 -11.09 2.06
CA VAL A 242 10.45 -11.90 2.75
C VAL A 242 10.24 -13.37 2.39
N TYR A 243 11.32 -14.05 2.00
CA TYR A 243 11.28 -15.45 1.57
C TYR A 243 12.40 -16.24 2.23
N GLY A 244 12.06 -17.33 2.90
CA GLY A 244 12.99 -18.26 3.53
C GLY A 244 13.37 -19.40 2.58
N ASN A 245 14.67 -19.58 2.30
CA ASN A 245 15.17 -20.70 1.49
C ASN A 245 16.58 -21.12 1.91
N GLU A 246 16.87 -22.41 1.88
CA GLU A 246 18.16 -22.98 2.29
C GLU A 246 19.27 -22.87 1.24
N ALA A 247 18.91 -22.55 -0.02
CA ALA A 247 19.91 -22.44 -1.07
C ALA A 247 20.86 -21.27 -0.83
N ALA A 248 22.15 -21.53 -0.95
CA ALA A 248 23.21 -20.55 -0.73
C ALA A 248 23.13 -19.88 0.66
N ASP A 249 23.10 -20.70 1.72
CA ASP A 249 22.88 -20.33 3.12
C ASP A 249 24.03 -19.52 3.76
N ARG A 250 25.18 -19.41 3.07
CA ARG A 250 26.35 -18.61 3.49
C ARG A 250 26.60 -17.41 2.60
N LEU A 251 25.64 -17.08 1.73
CA LEU A 251 25.74 -15.94 0.81
C LEU A 251 24.92 -14.76 1.31
N SER A 252 25.56 -13.60 1.34
CA SER A 252 24.88 -12.32 1.53
C SER A 252 25.26 -11.35 0.41
N PHE A 253 24.28 -10.63 -0.10
CA PHE A 253 24.46 -9.55 -1.06
C PHE A 253 23.28 -8.59 -1.03
N SER A 254 23.44 -7.43 -1.62
CA SER A 254 22.35 -6.53 -1.95
C SER A 254 22.50 -5.95 -3.33
N ARG A 255 21.38 -5.78 -4.03
CA ARG A 255 21.30 -5.06 -5.30
C ARG A 255 20.22 -4.00 -5.24
N VAL A 256 20.37 -2.97 -6.06
CA VAL A 256 19.40 -1.90 -6.27
C VAL A 256 19.04 -1.81 -7.76
N PRO A 257 17.87 -1.25 -8.12
CA PRO A 257 17.49 -1.06 -9.53
C PRO A 257 18.56 -0.33 -10.35
N SER A 258 18.73 -0.77 -11.61
CA SER A 258 19.72 -0.24 -12.56
C SER A 258 19.10 0.58 -13.70
N GLU A 259 17.76 0.68 -13.74
CA GLU A 259 17.00 1.32 -14.83
C GLU A 259 17.16 0.64 -16.21
N LEU A 260 17.53 -0.63 -16.24
CA LEU A 260 17.77 -1.40 -17.47
C LEU A 260 16.55 -1.40 -18.43
N ASN A 261 15.34 -1.45 -17.87
CA ASN A 261 14.09 -1.40 -18.62
C ASN A 261 13.84 -0.09 -19.40
N LYS A 262 14.59 0.97 -19.09
CA LYS A 262 14.52 2.27 -19.80
C LYS A 262 15.44 2.32 -21.00
N MET A 263 16.38 1.38 -21.13
CA MET A 263 17.37 1.33 -22.20
C MET A 263 16.87 0.52 -23.40
N ASN A 264 17.35 0.85 -24.60
CA ASN A 264 17.22 -0.02 -25.76
C ASN A 264 18.47 -0.92 -25.91
N GLU A 265 18.39 -1.97 -26.73
CA GLU A 265 19.48 -2.95 -26.86
C GLU A 265 20.81 -2.31 -27.30
N ASN A 266 20.79 -1.33 -28.19
CA ASN A 266 22.02 -0.62 -28.61
C ASN A 266 22.66 0.18 -27.45
N ASP A 267 21.84 0.76 -26.59
CA ASP A 267 22.33 1.49 -25.41
C ASP A 267 22.90 0.52 -24.37
N ILE A 268 22.26 -0.63 -24.18
CA ILE A 268 22.73 -1.72 -23.31
C ILE A 268 24.11 -2.21 -23.80
N GLU A 269 24.25 -2.55 -25.09
CA GLU A 269 25.53 -2.99 -25.63
C GLU A 269 26.62 -1.92 -25.51
N ARG A 270 26.28 -0.65 -25.73
CA ARG A 270 27.21 0.46 -25.55
C ARG A 270 27.65 0.59 -24.10
N TYR A 271 26.69 0.51 -23.17
CA TYR A 271 26.95 0.56 -21.73
C TYR A 271 27.89 -0.57 -21.29
N VAL A 272 27.57 -1.80 -21.68
CA VAL A 272 28.41 -2.99 -21.38
C VAL A 272 29.83 -2.81 -21.86
N ARG A 273 30.02 -2.43 -23.13
CA ARG A 273 31.39 -2.20 -23.71
C ARG A 273 32.18 -1.13 -22.98
N HIS A 274 31.53 -0.09 -22.49
CA HIS A 274 32.22 0.99 -21.76
C HIS A 274 32.61 0.59 -20.33
N HIS A 275 31.82 -0.21 -19.66
CA HIS A 275 31.99 -0.52 -18.24
C HIS A 275 32.63 -1.89 -17.96
N GLU A 276 32.88 -2.71 -18.99
CA GLU A 276 33.55 -4.01 -18.83
C GLU A 276 34.92 -3.87 -18.13
N LYS A 277 35.72 -2.87 -18.51
CA LYS A 277 37.00 -2.60 -17.87
C LYS A 277 36.88 -2.15 -16.41
N ASP A 278 35.76 -1.59 -16.02
CA ASP A 278 35.53 -1.14 -14.65
C ASP A 278 35.23 -2.33 -13.73
N LEU A 279 34.57 -3.38 -14.25
CA LEU A 279 34.40 -4.65 -13.52
C LEU A 279 35.76 -5.30 -13.23
N GLN A 280 36.69 -5.30 -14.20
CA GLN A 280 38.02 -5.85 -14.00
C GLN A 280 38.81 -5.05 -12.95
N LYS A 281 38.75 -3.72 -13.00
CA LYS A 281 39.35 -2.86 -11.96
C LYS A 281 38.75 -3.11 -10.57
N LEU A 282 37.43 -3.37 -10.51
CA LEU A 282 36.74 -3.69 -9.26
C LEU A 282 37.25 -5.02 -8.68
N ALA A 283 37.40 -6.05 -9.52
CA ALA A 283 37.94 -7.34 -9.14
C ALA A 283 39.39 -7.22 -8.63
N ASP A 284 40.26 -6.49 -9.37
CA ASP A 284 41.66 -6.25 -8.98
C ASP A 284 41.76 -5.50 -7.64
N LYS A 285 40.86 -4.54 -7.42
CA LYS A 285 40.77 -3.79 -6.16
C LYS A 285 40.28 -4.66 -5.00
N ALA A 286 39.31 -5.55 -5.24
CA ALA A 286 38.81 -6.51 -4.24
C ALA A 286 39.92 -7.49 -3.84
N MET A 287 40.64 -8.09 -4.80
CA MET A 287 41.77 -8.99 -4.54
C MET A 287 42.88 -8.31 -3.72
N LYS A 288 43.23 -7.05 -4.04
CA LYS A 288 44.23 -6.28 -3.26
C LYS A 288 43.82 -6.05 -1.80
N LYS A 289 42.53 -6.07 -1.50
CA LYS A 289 41.99 -5.91 -0.17
C LYS A 289 41.67 -7.24 0.54
N GLY A 290 42.08 -8.38 -0.06
CA GLY A 290 41.82 -9.73 0.47
C GLY A 290 40.36 -10.20 0.27
N GLY A 291 39.59 -9.54 -0.59
CA GLY A 291 38.26 -9.95 -1.00
C GLY A 291 38.28 -11.01 -2.09
N THR A 292 37.16 -11.74 -2.24
CA THR A 292 36.99 -12.87 -3.19
C THR A 292 36.18 -12.51 -4.44
N TYR A 293 35.80 -11.25 -4.62
CA TYR A 293 34.97 -10.82 -5.74
C TYR A 293 35.62 -11.13 -7.11
N THR A 294 34.89 -11.88 -7.93
CA THR A 294 35.28 -12.23 -9.28
C THR A 294 34.07 -12.12 -10.22
N PRO A 295 34.11 -11.31 -11.28
CA PRO A 295 32.99 -11.13 -12.19
C PRO A 295 32.53 -12.46 -12.81
N LEU A 296 31.23 -12.59 -13.06
CA LEU A 296 30.68 -13.68 -13.86
C LEU A 296 31.03 -13.51 -15.34
N GLY A 297 30.97 -14.59 -16.12
CA GLY A 297 31.21 -14.54 -17.58
C GLY A 297 30.14 -13.75 -18.33
N ASN A 298 28.95 -13.58 -17.78
CA ASN A 298 27.91 -12.73 -18.36
C ASN A 298 28.08 -11.29 -17.85
N THR A 299 28.81 -10.48 -18.61
CA THR A 299 29.14 -9.09 -18.29
C THR A 299 27.87 -8.22 -18.15
N GLU A 300 26.85 -8.45 -18.98
CA GLU A 300 25.59 -7.73 -18.91
C GLU A 300 24.90 -7.97 -17.56
N PHE A 301 24.75 -9.23 -17.16
CA PHE A 301 24.16 -9.57 -15.86
C PHE A 301 24.98 -8.96 -14.71
N GLU A 302 26.29 -9.06 -14.75
CA GLU A 302 27.19 -8.55 -13.71
C GLU A 302 27.04 -7.03 -13.50
N LEU A 303 26.96 -6.28 -14.61
CA LEU A 303 26.83 -4.82 -14.57
C LEU A 303 25.45 -4.36 -14.07
N PHE A 304 24.39 -4.97 -14.57
CA PHE A 304 23.03 -4.48 -14.27
C PHE A 304 22.43 -5.10 -13.00
N PHE A 305 22.72 -6.35 -12.69
CA PHE A 305 22.33 -6.92 -11.41
C PHE A 305 23.13 -6.32 -10.25
N ASN A 306 24.40 -6.01 -10.49
CA ASN A 306 25.28 -5.21 -9.64
C ASN A 306 25.33 -5.63 -8.15
N ALA A 307 25.48 -6.92 -7.88
CA ALA A 307 25.69 -7.46 -6.53
C ALA A 307 27.18 -7.55 -6.19
N SER A 308 27.90 -6.44 -6.34
CA SER A 308 29.36 -6.39 -6.16
C SER A 308 29.81 -6.47 -4.69
N ASN A 309 28.87 -6.36 -3.74
CA ASN A 309 29.11 -6.50 -2.30
C ASN A 309 28.88 -7.93 -1.78
N ARG A 310 28.77 -8.92 -2.67
CA ARG A 310 28.59 -10.32 -2.27
C ARG A 310 29.79 -10.85 -1.51
N ASP A 311 29.52 -11.67 -0.51
CA ASP A 311 30.52 -12.20 0.42
C ASP A 311 30.97 -13.65 0.13
N ASN A 312 30.32 -14.35 -0.82
CA ASN A 312 30.61 -15.73 -1.18
C ASN A 312 30.42 -15.97 -2.69
N GLU A 313 31.54 -15.98 -3.43
CA GLU A 313 31.53 -16.14 -4.88
C GLU A 313 31.03 -17.51 -5.34
N ASP A 314 31.43 -18.59 -4.66
CA ASP A 314 31.03 -19.95 -5.05
C ASP A 314 29.53 -20.14 -4.93
N GLN A 315 28.96 -19.68 -3.81
CA GLN A 315 27.52 -19.74 -3.61
C GLN A 315 26.75 -18.76 -4.52
N PHE A 316 27.33 -17.62 -4.89
CA PHE A 316 26.72 -16.71 -5.84
C PHE A 316 26.65 -17.33 -7.23
N ARG A 317 27.71 -17.99 -7.70
CA ARG A 317 27.74 -18.74 -8.97
C ARG A 317 26.78 -19.91 -8.98
N LEU A 318 26.65 -20.62 -7.85
CA LEU A 318 25.69 -21.69 -7.69
C LEU A 318 24.26 -21.18 -7.78
N LEU A 319 23.96 -20.03 -7.16
CA LEU A 319 22.63 -19.42 -7.15
C LEU A 319 22.23 -18.88 -8.53
N PHE A 320 23.13 -18.12 -9.16
CA PHE A 320 22.92 -17.52 -10.47
C PHE A 320 23.59 -18.32 -11.60
N THR A 321 23.00 -19.47 -11.90
CA THR A 321 23.35 -20.28 -13.09
C THR A 321 23.10 -19.49 -14.38
N PRO A 322 23.64 -19.91 -15.55
CA PRO A 322 23.36 -19.22 -16.81
C PRO A 322 21.87 -19.03 -17.12
N LEU A 323 21.03 -20.01 -16.76
CA LEU A 323 19.58 -19.91 -16.89
C LEU A 323 19.01 -18.85 -15.93
N GLY A 324 19.43 -18.85 -14.67
CA GLY A 324 19.00 -17.84 -13.69
C GLY A 324 19.41 -16.42 -14.09
N GLN A 325 20.63 -16.23 -14.62
CA GLN A 325 21.08 -14.93 -15.14
C GLN A 325 20.22 -14.47 -16.32
N LYS A 326 19.92 -15.37 -17.28
CA LYS A 326 19.05 -15.07 -18.42
C LYS A 326 17.65 -14.67 -17.97
N SER A 327 17.01 -15.47 -17.11
CA SER A 327 15.67 -15.22 -16.60
C SER A 327 15.59 -13.90 -15.80
N MET A 328 16.62 -13.61 -14.99
CA MET A 328 16.70 -12.36 -14.25
C MET A 328 16.81 -11.14 -15.17
N LEU A 329 17.67 -11.20 -16.19
CA LEU A 329 17.78 -10.13 -17.20
C LEU A 329 16.48 -9.93 -17.97
N GLN A 330 15.73 -10.99 -18.28
CA GLN A 330 14.42 -10.89 -18.91
C GLN A 330 13.44 -10.10 -18.06
N ILE A 331 13.37 -10.39 -16.74
CA ILE A 331 12.55 -9.60 -15.80
C ILE A 331 12.99 -8.14 -15.78
N MET A 332 14.28 -7.87 -15.66
CA MET A 332 14.84 -6.51 -15.57
C MET A 332 14.61 -5.70 -16.85
N LYS A 333 14.60 -6.33 -18.02
CA LYS A 333 14.32 -5.70 -19.32
C LYS A 333 12.84 -5.60 -19.64
N SER A 334 11.97 -6.28 -18.89
CA SER A 334 10.56 -6.43 -19.22
C SER A 334 9.86 -5.07 -19.31
N LYS A 335 9.08 -4.88 -20.39
CA LYS A 335 8.20 -3.71 -20.59
C LYS A 335 6.74 -4.05 -20.29
N VAL A 336 6.41 -5.33 -20.20
CA VAL A 336 5.07 -5.84 -19.87
C VAL A 336 4.89 -5.99 -18.36
N GLY A 337 5.98 -6.45 -17.68
CA GLY A 337 6.09 -6.38 -16.24
C GLY A 337 6.39 -4.95 -15.76
N TYR A 338 7.06 -4.87 -14.62
CA TYR A 338 7.49 -3.59 -14.04
C TYR A 338 8.96 -3.26 -14.32
N GLY A 339 9.67 -4.18 -15.02
CA GLY A 339 11.08 -4.04 -15.34
C GLY A 339 11.98 -4.11 -14.12
N ASP A 340 13.08 -3.35 -14.17
CA ASP A 340 14.06 -3.31 -13.08
C ASP A 340 13.67 -2.28 -12.02
N ASP A 341 12.59 -2.55 -11.27
CA ASP A 341 12.09 -1.67 -10.21
C ASP A 341 12.25 -2.24 -8.79
N PHE A 342 12.96 -3.36 -8.65
CA PHE A 342 13.08 -4.10 -7.39
C PHE A 342 14.48 -4.03 -6.77
N ARG A 343 14.53 -3.97 -5.45
CA ARG A 343 15.72 -4.27 -4.63
C ARG A 343 15.70 -5.73 -4.27
N PHE A 344 16.87 -6.36 -4.19
CA PHE A 344 17.02 -7.71 -3.71
C PHE A 344 18.14 -7.75 -2.67
N ILE A 345 17.79 -8.11 -1.44
CA ILE A 345 18.72 -8.30 -0.34
C ILE A 345 18.67 -9.76 0.06
N LYS A 346 19.81 -10.43 0.01
CA LYS A 346 19.99 -11.77 0.57
C LYS A 346 20.86 -11.68 1.83
N LYS A 347 20.36 -12.23 2.92
CA LYS A 347 21.08 -12.40 4.18
C LYS A 347 21.04 -13.88 4.54
N LYS A 348 22.01 -14.65 4.07
CA LYS A 348 22.05 -16.10 4.25
C LYS A 348 20.79 -16.79 3.70
N GLY A 349 20.00 -17.46 4.55
CA GLY A 349 18.75 -18.11 4.17
C GLY A 349 17.56 -17.16 3.95
N LEU A 350 17.65 -15.91 4.37
CA LEU A 350 16.58 -14.91 4.24
C LEU A 350 16.78 -14.07 2.97
N ASN A 351 15.71 -13.93 2.19
CA ASN A 351 15.69 -13.12 0.97
C ASN A 351 14.61 -12.05 1.11
N ILE A 352 14.94 -10.81 0.77
CA ILE A 352 14.03 -9.66 0.86
C ILE A 352 13.96 -9.00 -0.51
N ILE A 353 12.76 -8.93 -1.07
CA ILE A 353 12.45 -8.20 -2.31
C ILE A 353 11.60 -6.98 -1.96
N SER A 354 11.99 -5.82 -2.44
CA SER A 354 11.21 -4.59 -2.29
C SER A 354 11.11 -3.89 -3.62
N SER A 355 9.91 -3.88 -4.22
CA SER A 355 9.62 -3.34 -5.53
C SER A 355 8.95 -1.98 -5.44
N VAL A 356 9.21 -1.09 -6.40
CA VAL A 356 8.57 0.23 -6.43
C VAL A 356 7.07 0.10 -6.71
N HIS A 357 6.67 -0.80 -7.62
CA HIS A 357 5.25 -1.03 -7.95
C HIS A 357 4.44 -1.51 -6.74
N SER A 358 5.04 -2.28 -5.82
CA SER A 358 4.35 -2.83 -4.64
C SER A 358 4.02 -1.78 -3.59
N GLN A 359 4.70 -0.62 -3.59
CA GLN A 359 4.49 0.40 -2.55
C GLN A 359 3.05 0.95 -2.54
N GLY A 360 2.38 0.98 -3.69
CA GLY A 360 0.99 1.44 -3.84
C GLY A 360 -0.07 0.34 -3.72
N ASN A 361 0.33 -0.93 -3.75
CA ASN A 361 -0.59 -2.05 -3.84
C ASN A 361 -1.24 -2.40 -2.50
N LYS A 362 -2.47 -2.91 -2.57
CA LYS A 362 -3.16 -3.52 -1.43
C LYS A 362 -2.81 -4.99 -1.37
N LEU A 363 -2.38 -5.49 -0.22
CA LEU A 363 -2.15 -6.93 0.00
C LEU A 363 -3.49 -7.67 0.14
N TRP A 364 -4.48 -7.00 0.72
CA TRP A 364 -5.86 -7.44 0.82
C TRP A 364 -6.75 -6.37 0.23
N VAL A 365 -7.66 -6.78 -0.65
CA VAL A 365 -8.63 -5.88 -1.28
C VAL A 365 -9.81 -5.72 -0.34
N ASP A 366 -10.16 -4.47 0.00
CA ASP A 366 -11.37 -4.21 0.77
C ASP A 366 -12.59 -4.68 -0.04
N PRO A 367 -13.50 -5.49 0.50
CA PRO A 367 -14.74 -5.87 -0.18
C PRO A 367 -15.52 -4.67 -0.72
N GLU A 368 -15.45 -3.51 -0.09
CA GLU A 368 -16.09 -2.27 -0.56
C GLU A 368 -15.54 -1.79 -1.92
N ASP A 369 -14.28 -2.10 -2.24
CA ASP A 369 -13.68 -1.75 -3.54
C ASP A 369 -14.35 -2.48 -4.72
N PHE A 370 -14.97 -3.64 -4.48
CA PHE A 370 -15.72 -4.39 -5.49
C PHE A 370 -17.18 -3.94 -5.62
N LYS A 371 -17.76 -3.35 -4.55
CA LYS A 371 -19.20 -3.07 -4.48
C LYS A 371 -19.62 -1.92 -5.39
N GLY A 372 -20.86 -1.99 -5.84
CA GLY A 372 -21.44 -0.95 -6.67
C GLY A 372 -22.91 -1.24 -6.99
N TRP A 373 -23.54 -0.30 -7.70
CA TRP A 373 -24.92 -0.36 -8.12
C TRP A 373 -25.11 -0.63 -9.62
N ASP A 374 -24.05 -0.48 -10.41
CA ASP A 374 -24.00 -0.67 -11.87
C ASP A 374 -23.23 -1.97 -12.17
N PHE A 375 -23.92 -2.99 -12.61
CA PHE A 375 -23.36 -4.33 -12.84
C PHE A 375 -22.16 -4.32 -13.80
N GLU A 376 -22.22 -3.56 -14.91
CA GLU A 376 -21.11 -3.52 -15.87
C GLU A 376 -19.85 -2.87 -15.26
N LYS A 377 -20.04 -1.82 -14.45
CA LYS A 377 -18.92 -1.18 -13.76
C LYS A 377 -18.34 -2.08 -12.68
N VAL A 378 -19.20 -2.76 -11.91
CA VAL A 378 -18.77 -3.73 -10.89
C VAL A 378 -17.98 -4.87 -11.53
N MET A 379 -18.47 -5.44 -12.64
CA MET A 379 -17.79 -6.50 -13.38
C MET A 379 -16.41 -6.06 -13.89
N ASN A 380 -16.34 -4.92 -14.59
CA ASN A 380 -15.09 -4.42 -15.13
C ASN A 380 -14.08 -4.06 -14.02
N ASN A 381 -14.57 -3.48 -12.92
CA ASN A 381 -13.74 -3.16 -11.75
C ASN A 381 -13.22 -4.43 -11.07
N PHE A 382 -14.07 -5.44 -10.92
CA PHE A 382 -13.69 -6.74 -10.36
C PHE A 382 -12.57 -7.39 -11.19
N TYR A 383 -12.68 -7.39 -12.52
CA TYR A 383 -11.65 -7.92 -13.42
C TYR A 383 -10.35 -7.12 -13.26
N ALA A 384 -10.41 -5.81 -13.34
CA ALA A 384 -9.23 -4.95 -13.26
C ALA A 384 -8.48 -5.09 -11.93
N ILE A 385 -9.20 -5.15 -10.81
CA ILE A 385 -8.58 -5.30 -9.49
C ILE A 385 -7.88 -6.65 -9.37
N ASN A 386 -8.53 -7.75 -9.78
CA ASN A 386 -7.95 -9.08 -9.65
C ASN A 386 -6.77 -9.30 -10.62
N ASP A 387 -6.87 -8.81 -11.85
CA ASP A 387 -5.77 -8.90 -12.83
C ASP A 387 -4.54 -8.11 -12.36
N GLU A 388 -4.74 -6.91 -11.81
CA GLU A 388 -3.63 -6.07 -11.30
C GLU A 388 -3.05 -6.64 -10.00
N TYR A 389 -3.89 -7.17 -9.10
CA TYR A 389 -3.42 -7.88 -7.89
C TYR A 389 -2.49 -9.03 -8.26
N PHE A 390 -2.93 -9.88 -9.19
CA PHE A 390 -2.13 -11.01 -9.66
C PHE A 390 -0.82 -10.55 -10.31
N ARG A 391 -0.90 -9.58 -11.21
CA ARG A 391 0.27 -9.03 -11.89
C ARG A 391 1.30 -8.50 -10.90
N ALA A 392 0.87 -7.66 -9.98
CA ALA A 392 1.76 -7.02 -9.02
C ALA A 392 2.47 -8.06 -8.13
N LEU A 393 1.69 -8.95 -7.50
CA LEU A 393 2.25 -9.94 -6.59
C LEU A 393 3.09 -11.00 -7.31
N PHE A 394 2.72 -11.40 -8.52
CA PHE A 394 3.53 -12.31 -9.31
C PHE A 394 4.90 -11.72 -9.65
N PHE A 395 4.97 -10.44 -10.00
CA PHE A 395 6.24 -9.78 -10.29
C PHE A 395 7.07 -9.48 -9.04
N ASP A 396 6.47 -9.42 -7.84
CA ASP A 396 7.24 -9.47 -6.59
C ASP A 396 7.92 -10.82 -6.38
N PHE A 397 7.26 -11.93 -6.77
CA PHE A 397 7.86 -13.26 -6.72
C PHE A 397 8.83 -13.55 -7.88
N ALA A 398 8.68 -12.91 -9.02
CA ALA A 398 9.45 -13.21 -10.23
C ALA A 398 10.98 -13.24 -10.02
N PRO A 399 11.62 -12.32 -9.26
CA PRO A 399 13.05 -12.40 -8.99
C PRO A 399 13.48 -13.67 -8.24
N LEU A 400 12.60 -14.22 -7.37
CA LEU A 400 12.84 -15.49 -6.68
C LEU A 400 12.62 -16.67 -7.62
N LEU A 401 11.57 -16.63 -8.44
CA LEU A 401 11.22 -17.66 -9.42
C LEU A 401 12.27 -17.78 -10.54
N ALA A 402 12.99 -16.71 -10.85
CA ALA A 402 14.09 -16.72 -11.82
C ALA A 402 15.31 -17.53 -11.35
N ILE A 403 15.39 -17.91 -10.09
CA ILE A 403 16.52 -18.64 -9.50
C ILE A 403 16.18 -20.14 -9.43
N PRO A 404 16.81 -21.01 -10.27
CA PRO A 404 16.46 -22.42 -10.33
C PRO A 404 16.57 -23.17 -8.99
N LEU A 405 17.57 -22.83 -8.17
CA LEU A 405 17.75 -23.47 -6.86
C LEU A 405 16.62 -23.16 -5.85
N TYR A 406 15.91 -22.05 -6.02
CA TYR A 406 14.78 -21.72 -5.14
C TYR A 406 13.52 -22.51 -5.47
N GLN A 407 13.50 -23.22 -6.61
CA GLN A 407 12.38 -24.02 -7.02
C GLN A 407 12.41 -25.47 -6.50
N GLN A 408 13.26 -25.76 -5.51
CA GLN A 408 13.25 -27.05 -4.82
C GLN A 408 12.00 -27.16 -3.95
N TYR A 409 11.17 -28.17 -4.26
CA TYR A 409 9.94 -28.44 -3.53
C TYR A 409 10.22 -28.89 -2.08
N LYS A 410 9.46 -28.33 -1.13
CA LYS A 410 9.41 -28.75 0.28
C LYS A 410 8.02 -29.30 0.59
N SER A 411 7.93 -30.36 1.37
CA SER A 411 6.65 -30.91 1.81
C SER A 411 5.96 -29.97 2.78
N HIS A 412 4.64 -30.08 2.92
CA HIS A 412 3.85 -29.34 3.92
C HIS A 412 4.36 -29.58 5.35
N GLU A 413 4.82 -30.80 5.65
CA GLU A 413 5.42 -31.16 6.94
C GLU A 413 6.68 -30.37 7.29
N TYR A 414 7.33 -29.80 6.30
CA TYR A 414 8.50 -28.93 6.52
C TYR A 414 8.15 -27.70 7.36
N ILE A 415 6.96 -27.11 7.15
CA ILE A 415 6.47 -25.97 7.94
C ILE A 415 5.71 -26.46 9.17
N TYR A 416 4.84 -27.47 9.02
CA TYR A 416 3.87 -27.90 10.03
C TYR A 416 4.16 -29.29 10.55
N LYS A 417 5.26 -29.47 11.27
CA LYS A 417 5.69 -30.79 11.79
C LYS A 417 4.75 -31.43 12.83
N ASN A 418 3.89 -30.66 13.49
CA ASN A 418 2.93 -31.20 14.47
C ASN A 418 1.63 -30.37 14.43
N ASN A 419 0.53 -30.99 14.04
CA ASN A 419 -0.80 -30.37 14.00
C ASN A 419 -1.38 -30.16 15.40
N VAL A 420 -1.29 -28.96 15.95
CA VAL A 420 -2.20 -28.53 17.03
C VAL A 420 -2.46 -27.04 16.88
N GLY A 421 -3.68 -26.66 16.41
CA GLY A 421 -4.26 -25.34 16.45
C GLY A 421 -3.51 -24.22 15.71
N SER A 422 -4.21 -23.39 14.97
CA SER A 422 -3.63 -22.15 14.44
C SER A 422 -3.46 -21.16 15.60
N ASN A 423 -2.25 -20.66 15.79
CA ASN A 423 -1.95 -19.59 16.72
C ASN A 423 -1.61 -18.32 15.93
N VAL A 424 -2.20 -17.21 16.34
CA VAL A 424 -1.97 -15.91 15.71
C VAL A 424 -0.56 -15.42 16.06
N CYS A 425 0.24 -15.00 15.06
CA CYS A 425 1.57 -14.47 15.32
C CYS A 425 1.52 -12.99 15.78
N PRO A 426 2.61 -12.49 16.41
CA PRO A 426 2.66 -11.11 16.91
C PRO A 426 2.41 -10.04 15.86
N PHE A 427 2.81 -10.24 14.61
CA PHE A 427 2.58 -9.31 13.51
C PHE A 427 1.09 -9.18 13.14
N GLU A 428 0.31 -10.27 13.23
CA GLU A 428 -1.14 -10.22 13.02
C GLU A 428 -1.85 -9.42 14.13
N HIS A 429 -1.38 -9.49 15.38
CA HIS A 429 -1.89 -8.65 16.46
C HIS A 429 -1.70 -7.16 16.14
N GLU A 430 -0.56 -6.81 15.58
CA GLU A 430 -0.22 -5.44 15.20
C GLU A 430 -1.07 -4.95 14.01
N VAL A 431 -1.30 -5.81 13.01
CA VAL A 431 -2.24 -5.53 11.91
C VAL A 431 -3.63 -5.21 12.45
N LEU A 432 -4.17 -6.06 13.33
CA LEU A 432 -5.50 -5.85 13.92
C LEU A 432 -5.56 -4.56 14.74
N ALA A 433 -4.52 -4.25 15.52
CA ALA A 433 -4.46 -2.99 16.26
C ALA A 433 -4.47 -1.78 15.32
N ASN A 434 -3.73 -1.81 14.21
CA ASN A 434 -3.72 -0.74 13.21
C ASN A 434 -5.09 -0.54 12.51
N LYS A 435 -5.91 -1.59 12.38
CA LYS A 435 -7.25 -1.50 11.75
C LYS A 435 -8.26 -0.67 12.56
N TYR A 436 -8.04 -0.46 13.87
CA TYR A 436 -8.88 0.47 14.65
C TYR A 436 -8.73 1.94 14.22
N GLY A 437 -7.67 2.27 13.50
CA GLY A 437 -7.36 3.62 13.06
C GLY A 437 -6.62 4.46 14.09
N ASN A 438 -5.96 5.50 13.63
CA ASN A 438 -5.07 6.33 14.47
C ASN A 438 -5.77 6.95 15.69
N ASN A 439 -7.04 7.38 15.54
CA ASN A 439 -7.75 8.11 16.61
C ASN A 439 -8.01 7.26 17.87
N VAL A 440 -8.03 5.93 17.74
CA VAL A 440 -8.42 5.02 18.84
C VAL A 440 -7.30 4.89 19.88
N PHE A 441 -6.06 4.83 19.42
CA PHE A 441 -4.89 4.64 20.27
C PHE A 441 -3.99 5.89 20.37
N MET A 442 -4.47 7.04 19.89
CA MET A 442 -3.70 8.28 19.94
C MET A 442 -3.41 8.69 21.38
N PRO A 443 -2.14 8.91 21.78
CA PRO A 443 -1.82 9.55 23.05
C PRO A 443 -2.50 10.91 23.17
N ILE A 444 -2.88 11.31 24.39
CA ILE A 444 -3.64 12.57 24.64
C ILE A 444 -2.97 13.79 24.00
N LEU A 445 -1.64 13.84 24.03
CA LEU A 445 -0.84 14.94 23.46
C LEU A 445 -0.31 14.63 22.05
N GLY A 446 -0.63 13.47 21.49
CA GLY A 446 -0.14 13.04 20.16
C GLY A 446 -0.70 13.93 19.05
N LYS A 447 0.19 14.45 18.20
CA LYS A 447 -0.15 15.33 17.06
C LYS A 447 0.40 14.84 15.72
N THR A 448 1.24 13.80 15.74
CA THR A 448 1.78 13.17 14.54
C THR A 448 1.06 11.85 14.25
N ASP A 449 1.47 11.16 13.19
CA ASP A 449 1.00 9.81 12.93
C ASP A 449 1.48 8.82 14.02
N LEU A 450 0.91 7.62 14.07
CA LEU A 450 1.19 6.62 15.11
C LEU A 450 2.09 5.51 14.59
N ILE A 451 2.99 5.04 15.45
CA ILE A 451 3.57 3.70 15.41
C ILE A 451 2.90 2.87 16.51
N ILE A 452 2.32 1.74 16.17
CA ILE A 452 1.65 0.83 17.10
C ILE A 452 2.50 -0.42 17.26
N LYS A 453 2.78 -0.78 18.51
CA LYS A 453 3.46 -2.03 18.88
C LYS A 453 2.54 -2.91 19.71
N THR A 454 2.67 -4.21 19.55
CA THR A 454 1.85 -5.17 20.28
C THR A 454 2.69 -6.23 20.96
N VAL A 455 2.31 -6.58 22.18
CA VAL A 455 2.94 -7.66 22.97
C VAL A 455 1.87 -8.58 23.51
N LEU A 456 2.02 -9.87 23.28
CA LEU A 456 1.13 -10.88 23.85
C LEU A 456 1.25 -10.89 25.39
N ALA A 457 0.19 -10.48 26.08
CA ALA A 457 0.17 -10.45 27.54
C ALA A 457 -0.27 -11.81 28.13
N LEU A 458 -1.29 -12.45 27.52
CA LEU A 458 -1.85 -13.71 28.01
C LEU A 458 -2.56 -14.46 26.87
N ARG A 459 -2.42 -15.78 26.85
CA ARG A 459 -3.18 -16.66 25.94
C ARG A 459 -4.06 -17.61 26.74
N ARG A 460 -5.36 -17.58 26.50
CA ARG A 460 -6.35 -18.51 27.13
C ARG A 460 -7.44 -18.89 26.14
N ASN A 461 -7.78 -20.20 26.07
CA ASN A 461 -8.95 -20.70 25.33
C ASN A 461 -9.09 -20.16 23.89
N GLN A 462 -8.00 -20.17 23.12
CA GLN A 462 -7.94 -19.62 21.74
C GLN A 462 -8.18 -18.10 21.65
N GLN A 463 -8.05 -17.40 22.76
CA GLN A 463 -8.11 -15.94 22.81
C GLN A 463 -6.80 -15.39 23.37
N ASP A 464 -6.27 -14.41 22.67
CA ASP A 464 -5.06 -13.70 23.07
C ASP A 464 -5.44 -12.34 23.67
N LYS A 465 -4.93 -12.04 24.86
CA LYS A 465 -4.90 -10.67 25.39
C LYS A 465 -3.61 -10.02 24.99
N VAL A 466 -3.70 -8.89 24.32
CA VAL A 466 -2.59 -8.23 23.68
C VAL A 466 -2.49 -6.79 24.19
N LYS A 467 -1.35 -6.47 24.79
CA LYS A 467 -0.99 -5.09 25.15
C LYS A 467 -0.63 -4.33 23.87
N VAL A 468 -1.21 -3.13 23.70
CA VAL A 468 -0.98 -2.23 22.57
C VAL A 468 -0.30 -0.98 23.10
N THR A 469 0.91 -0.71 22.64
CA THR A 469 1.65 0.53 22.91
C THR A 469 1.67 1.38 21.64
N SER A 470 1.25 2.62 21.75
CA SER A 470 1.24 3.57 20.63
C SER A 470 2.22 4.70 20.88
N HIS A 471 3.06 4.99 19.88
CA HIS A 471 4.09 6.02 19.89
C HIS A 471 3.72 7.13 18.92
N SER A 472 3.78 8.39 19.39
CA SER A 472 3.53 9.60 18.61
C SER A 472 4.41 10.74 19.12
N PHE A 473 4.25 11.93 18.58
CA PHE A 473 4.94 13.13 19.06
C PHE A 473 3.95 14.25 19.33
N ASP A 474 4.15 14.97 20.45
CA ASP A 474 3.61 16.30 20.65
C ASP A 474 4.46 17.33 19.91
N THR A 475 3.93 18.52 19.67
CA THR A 475 4.63 19.60 18.99
C THR A 475 4.70 20.84 19.86
N VAL A 476 5.91 21.33 20.11
CA VAL A 476 6.18 22.54 20.86
C VAL A 476 6.84 23.57 19.93
N ASN A 477 6.28 24.78 19.87
CA ASN A 477 6.83 25.85 19.05
C ASN A 477 7.93 26.61 19.80
N HIS A 478 9.05 26.83 19.13
CA HIS A 478 10.20 27.56 19.62
C HIS A 478 10.60 28.68 18.67
N VAL A 479 11.33 29.68 19.22
CA VAL A 479 11.99 30.73 18.45
C VAL A 479 13.47 30.73 18.81
N GLU A 480 14.31 30.54 17.81
CA GLU A 480 15.77 30.61 17.95
C GLU A 480 16.28 31.87 17.24
N TYR A 481 17.12 32.63 17.91
CA TYR A 481 17.69 33.85 17.35
C TYR A 481 19.07 33.61 16.77
N VAL A 482 19.20 33.73 15.45
CA VAL A 482 20.45 33.52 14.74
C VAL A 482 21.07 34.87 14.37
N THR A 483 22.28 35.12 14.84
CA THR A 483 22.99 36.37 14.54
C THR A 483 23.49 36.42 13.11
N LYS A 484 23.14 37.49 12.38
CA LYS A 484 23.59 37.79 11.03
C LYS A 484 24.11 39.23 10.97
N MET A 485 25.20 39.42 10.21
CA MET A 485 25.74 40.77 9.97
C MET A 485 24.88 41.50 8.94
N GLY A 486 24.42 42.66 9.27
CA GLY A 486 23.72 43.58 8.37
C GLY A 486 24.69 44.37 7.48
N GLY A 487 24.15 44.96 6.40
CA GLY A 487 24.89 45.88 5.54
C GLY A 487 25.26 47.23 6.21
N ASP A 488 24.75 47.49 7.42
CA ASP A 488 25.10 48.54 8.32
C ASP A 488 26.37 48.23 9.16
N GLY A 489 26.91 46.99 9.04
CA GLY A 489 28.07 46.54 9.78
C GLY A 489 27.76 46.09 11.21
N LEU A 490 26.47 45.99 11.60
CA LEU A 490 26.06 45.58 12.93
C LEU A 490 25.49 44.13 12.91
N PRO A 491 25.66 43.39 14.02
CA PRO A 491 25.03 42.09 14.19
C PRO A 491 23.54 42.25 14.51
N HIS A 492 22.70 41.50 13.78
CA HIS A 492 21.24 41.46 13.98
C HIS A 492 20.78 40.04 14.31
N SER A 493 19.89 39.92 15.27
CA SER A 493 19.30 38.64 15.68
C SER A 493 18.06 38.33 14.85
N VAL A 494 18.20 37.44 13.87
CA VAL A 494 17.10 37.02 13.02
C VAL A 494 16.30 35.94 13.74
N PRO A 495 14.98 36.12 13.97
CA PRO A 495 14.14 35.09 14.60
C PRO A 495 13.84 33.97 13.59
N VAL A 496 14.10 32.73 14.02
CA VAL A 496 13.75 31.52 13.27
C VAL A 496 12.76 30.73 14.12
N HIS A 497 11.54 30.58 13.62
CA HIS A 497 10.50 29.77 14.26
C HIS A 497 10.66 28.31 13.85
N TRP A 498 10.72 27.41 14.82
CA TRP A 498 10.83 25.98 14.57
C TRP A 498 9.96 25.17 15.53
N VAL A 499 9.70 23.90 15.17
CA VAL A 499 8.86 22.98 15.92
C VAL A 499 9.73 21.88 16.51
N GLU A 500 9.66 21.71 17.82
CA GLU A 500 10.20 20.56 18.54
C GLU A 500 9.17 19.44 18.58
N TYR A 501 9.62 18.21 18.32
CA TYR A 501 8.80 17.00 18.38
C TYR A 501 9.18 16.21 19.64
N VAL A 502 8.27 16.19 20.62
CA VAL A 502 8.48 15.53 21.92
C VAL A 502 7.77 14.18 21.91
N PRO A 503 8.47 13.05 22.13
CA PRO A 503 7.84 11.72 22.13
C PRO A 503 6.74 11.60 23.19
N VAL A 504 5.62 10.98 22.83
CA VAL A 504 4.49 10.66 23.70
C VAL A 504 3.97 9.26 23.41
N GLU A 505 3.54 8.57 24.46
CA GLU A 505 3.09 7.18 24.39
C GLU A 505 1.73 6.99 25.06
N ALA A 506 1.00 5.96 24.66
CA ALA A 506 -0.19 5.46 25.35
C ALA A 506 -0.23 3.94 25.31
N GLU A 507 -0.73 3.37 26.41
CA GLU A 507 -0.92 1.93 26.55
C GLU A 507 -2.41 1.58 26.54
N ASN A 508 -2.76 0.53 25.84
CA ASN A 508 -4.10 -0.01 25.69
C ASN A 508 -4.06 -1.54 25.70
N GLU A 509 -5.22 -2.18 25.68
CA GLU A 509 -5.35 -3.63 25.57
C GLU A 509 -6.42 -3.98 24.55
N ILE A 510 -6.16 -5.01 23.74
CA ILE A 510 -7.15 -5.64 22.86
C ILE A 510 -7.20 -7.14 23.14
N SER A 511 -8.34 -7.75 22.84
CA SER A 511 -8.51 -9.20 22.83
C SER A 511 -8.61 -9.68 21.39
N VAL A 512 -7.88 -10.73 21.02
CA VAL A 512 -7.85 -11.30 19.68
C VAL A 512 -8.24 -12.76 19.72
N GLY A 513 -9.08 -13.21 18.78
CA GLY A 513 -9.49 -14.60 18.61
C GLY A 513 -9.62 -14.99 17.14
N ASP A 514 -9.46 -16.28 16.84
CA ASP A 514 -9.70 -16.84 15.52
C ASP A 514 -11.08 -17.50 15.44
N LEU A 515 -11.98 -16.98 14.59
CA LEU A 515 -13.32 -17.52 14.36
C LEU A 515 -13.41 -18.41 13.10
N GLY A 516 -12.44 -18.32 12.19
CA GLY A 516 -12.48 -19.01 10.89
C GLY A 516 -13.18 -18.20 9.79
N ILE A 517 -13.09 -18.67 8.54
CA ILE A 517 -13.61 -17.95 7.36
C ILE A 517 -15.13 -18.04 7.25
N ASP A 518 -15.73 -19.17 7.63
CA ASP A 518 -17.17 -19.42 7.42
C ASP A 518 -18.06 -18.48 8.26
N ASP A 519 -17.48 -17.86 9.28
CA ASP A 519 -18.16 -16.94 10.19
C ASP A 519 -18.10 -15.47 9.71
N GLU A 520 -17.28 -15.14 8.69
CA GLU A 520 -17.07 -13.76 8.19
C GLU A 520 -18.35 -13.12 7.66
N ILE A 521 -19.08 -13.86 6.85
CA ILE A 521 -20.34 -13.38 6.23
C ILE A 521 -21.39 -13.09 7.30
N LYS A 522 -21.51 -13.96 8.31
CA LYS A 522 -22.44 -13.80 9.43
C LYS A 522 -22.04 -12.59 10.29
N PHE A 523 -20.75 -12.42 10.56
CA PHE A 523 -20.26 -11.33 11.38
C PHE A 523 -20.47 -9.96 10.75
N ASN A 524 -20.17 -9.80 9.45
CA ASN A 524 -20.43 -8.56 8.71
C ASN A 524 -21.90 -8.17 8.68
N SER A 525 -22.81 -9.13 8.79
CA SER A 525 -24.27 -8.88 8.89
C SER A 525 -24.70 -8.33 10.25
N LEU A 526 -23.90 -8.49 11.31
CA LEU A 526 -24.27 -8.10 12.68
C LEU A 526 -23.95 -6.63 13.02
N GLY A 527 -23.15 -5.91 12.19
CA GLY A 527 -22.94 -4.46 12.30
C GLY A 527 -22.41 -3.96 13.66
N GLN A 528 -21.59 -4.74 14.37
CA GLN A 528 -21.14 -4.40 15.72
C GLN A 528 -20.06 -3.31 15.71
N ASN A 529 -20.37 -2.14 16.25
CA ASN A 529 -19.42 -1.04 16.45
C ASN A 529 -18.35 -1.41 17.50
N GLY A 530 -17.08 -1.14 17.18
CA GLY A 530 -15.93 -1.33 18.09
C GLY A 530 -15.31 -2.72 18.06
N VAL A 531 -15.71 -3.58 17.13
CA VAL A 531 -15.10 -4.88 16.85
C VAL A 531 -14.45 -4.83 15.49
N ILE A 532 -13.18 -5.24 15.40
CA ILE A 532 -12.46 -5.43 14.14
C ILE A 532 -12.56 -6.89 13.74
N TYR A 533 -12.95 -7.11 12.50
CA TYR A 533 -12.97 -8.41 11.87
C TYR A 533 -12.07 -8.39 10.62
N GLU A 534 -11.09 -9.27 10.55
CA GLU A 534 -10.15 -9.35 9.45
C GLU A 534 -9.73 -10.80 9.20
N ARG A 535 -10.03 -11.35 8.03
CA ARG A 535 -9.57 -12.68 7.62
C ARG A 535 -9.89 -13.81 8.61
N GLY A 536 -11.05 -13.78 9.24
CA GLY A 536 -11.46 -14.74 10.29
C GLY A 536 -10.88 -14.47 11.68
N LEU A 537 -10.06 -13.44 11.83
CA LEU A 537 -9.64 -12.94 13.13
C LEU A 537 -10.61 -11.89 13.63
N VAL A 538 -10.90 -11.91 14.93
CA VAL A 538 -11.74 -10.91 15.61
C VAL A 538 -10.91 -10.23 16.68
N SER A 539 -11.00 -8.91 16.73
CA SER A 539 -10.42 -8.12 17.81
C SER A 539 -11.44 -7.23 18.48
N THR A 540 -11.43 -7.18 19.83
CA THR A 540 -12.28 -6.32 20.66
C THR A 540 -11.45 -5.53 21.63
N ARG A 541 -11.86 -4.27 21.93
CA ARG A 541 -11.27 -3.47 23.02
C ARG A 541 -11.94 -3.79 24.35
N SER A 542 -11.16 -3.87 25.42
CA SER A 542 -11.67 -4.16 26.77
C SER A 542 -12.64 -3.10 27.33
N GLU A 543 -12.55 -1.85 26.87
CA GLU A 543 -13.39 -0.75 27.33
C GLU A 543 -14.80 -0.72 26.72
N THR A 544 -15.03 -1.37 25.60
CA THR A 544 -16.28 -1.24 24.84
C THR A 544 -17.22 -2.43 24.98
N LEU A 545 -16.73 -3.61 25.28
CA LEU A 545 -17.54 -4.82 25.37
C LEU A 545 -16.81 -5.89 26.22
N ASN A 546 -17.38 -6.27 27.35
CA ASN A 546 -17.14 -7.57 27.98
C ASN A 546 -17.71 -8.72 27.11
N VAL A 547 -17.50 -8.64 25.80
CA VAL A 547 -17.91 -9.69 24.88
C VAL A 547 -16.79 -10.70 24.83
N ASP A 548 -16.96 -11.77 25.58
CA ASP A 548 -16.16 -12.98 25.43
C ASP A 548 -16.31 -13.45 23.96
N ILE A 549 -15.20 -13.61 23.24
CA ILE A 549 -15.20 -14.11 21.86
C ILE A 549 -15.92 -15.47 21.77
N ASN A 550 -15.86 -16.27 22.85
CA ASN A 550 -16.64 -17.51 22.95
C ASN A 550 -18.16 -17.26 23.03
N SER A 551 -18.60 -16.13 23.56
CA SER A 551 -20.02 -15.77 23.55
C SER A 551 -20.48 -15.34 22.15
N LEU A 552 -19.60 -14.70 21.35
CA LEU A 552 -19.85 -14.44 19.93
C LEU A 552 -19.99 -15.76 19.15
N LYS A 553 -19.09 -16.75 19.37
CA LYS A 553 -19.24 -18.09 18.79
C LYS A 553 -20.57 -18.75 19.15
N SER A 554 -21.03 -18.60 20.39
CA SER A 554 -22.29 -19.19 20.84
C SER A 554 -23.55 -18.51 20.27
N ILE A 555 -23.45 -17.22 19.95
CA ILE A 555 -24.51 -16.48 19.26
C ILE A 555 -24.57 -16.90 17.78
N MET A 556 -23.42 -17.06 17.15
CA MET A 556 -23.30 -17.45 15.74
C MET A 556 -23.65 -18.92 15.47
N SER A 557 -23.56 -19.79 16.48
CA SER A 557 -23.93 -21.23 16.36
C SER A 557 -25.42 -21.52 16.60
N LYS A 558 -26.23 -20.51 16.93
CA LYS A 558 -27.67 -20.67 17.24
C LYS A 558 -28.60 -20.35 16.07
N ASP A 559 -28.10 -19.84 14.96
CA ASP A 559 -28.78 -19.67 13.68
C ASP A 559 -28.27 -20.67 12.63
#